data_f1c437637dd193effa46741a592e13c8
#
_entry.id   f1c437637dd193effa46741a592e13c8
#
_cell.length_a   1.000
_cell.length_b   1.000
_cell.length_c   1.000
_cell.angle_alpha   90.00
_cell.angle_beta   90.00
_cell.angle_gamma   90.00
#
_symmetry.space_group_name_H-M   'P 1'
#
loop_
_entity.id
_entity.type
_entity.pdbx_description
1 polymer ?
#
loop_
_entity_poly.entity_id
_entity_poly.type
_entity_poly.pdbx_seq_one_letter_code
_entity_poly.pdbx_strand_id
1 'polypeptide(L)'
;MKNVFFALTIILTIAACSNNKTTNTGITTAATSNEFFGEKISTADALTFNQLLNKMDQADSLETKVIGTVESVCKKKGCWVNIVSDDGREMFVKFKDYGFFLPLNCEGRKVVMEGKAFREVTSVADLQHLAEDGGASKEEISKITEPKEELKFMASGVVLLEDNKQ
;
A
#
# COMPACT_ATOMS: atom_id res chain seq x y z
N MET A 1 0.25 43.75 -78.57
CA MET A 1 -1.06 43.60 -79.22
C MET A 1 -1.85 42.48 -78.50
N LYS A 2 -3.02 42.87 -78.02
CA LYS A 2 -4.22 42.08 -77.81
C LYS A 2 -4.24 41.13 -76.59
N ASN A 3 -4.92 41.62 -75.62
CA ASN A 3 -6.28 41.32 -75.10
C ASN A 3 -6.31 40.12 -74.15
N VAL A 4 -6.46 40.36 -72.81
CA VAL A 4 -7.65 40.52 -72.05
C VAL A 4 -8.61 39.34 -72.22
N PHE A 5 -8.79 38.55 -71.19
CA PHE A 5 -10.13 38.26 -70.70
C PHE A 5 -10.05 37.80 -69.24
N PHE A 6 -10.69 38.57 -68.41
CA PHE A 6 -11.00 38.43 -67.02
C PHE A 6 -12.10 37.39 -66.88
N ALA A 7 -11.88 36.34 -66.16
CA ALA A 7 -12.96 35.48 -65.72
C ALA A 7 -12.87 35.34 -64.21
N LEU A 8 -13.73 36.14 -63.59
CA LEU A 8 -14.00 36.16 -62.14
C LEU A 8 -14.85 34.96 -61.81
N THR A 9 -14.28 33.91 -61.26
CA THR A 9 -15.06 32.78 -60.72
C THR A 9 -15.20 32.94 -59.22
N ILE A 10 -16.37 33.32 -58.78
CA ILE A 10 -16.77 33.35 -57.36
C ILE A 10 -16.99 31.92 -56.93
N ILE A 11 -16.08 31.40 -56.10
CA ILE A 11 -16.30 30.10 -55.41
C ILE A 11 -16.97 30.41 -54.12
N LEU A 12 -18.26 30.06 -54.04
CA LEU A 12 -19.07 30.10 -52.84
C LEU A 12 -18.68 28.89 -51.96
N THR A 13 -17.85 29.12 -50.94
CA THR A 13 -17.53 28.10 -49.94
C THR A 13 -18.65 27.96 -48.95
N ILE A 14 -19.39 26.88 -49.06
CA ILE A 14 -20.36 26.46 -48.07
C ILE A 14 -19.62 25.90 -46.88
N ALA A 15 -19.62 26.65 -45.79
CA ALA A 15 -19.14 26.18 -44.49
C ALA A 15 -20.14 25.17 -43.94
N ALA A 16 -19.90 23.89 -44.15
CA ALA A 16 -20.59 22.83 -43.44
C ALA A 16 -20.09 22.72 -42.02
N CYS A 17 -20.82 23.27 -41.07
CA CYS A 17 -20.60 22.98 -39.65
C CYS A 17 -20.98 21.52 -39.39
N SER A 18 -19.98 20.64 -39.43
CA SER A 18 -20.13 19.27 -38.95
C SER A 18 -20.11 19.30 -37.43
N ASN A 19 -21.30 19.22 -36.85
CA ASN A 19 -21.48 19.07 -35.39
C ASN A 19 -21.12 17.62 -35.03
N ASN A 20 -19.84 17.35 -34.87
CA ASN A 20 -19.38 16.05 -34.40
C ASN A 20 -19.64 15.95 -32.89
N LYS A 21 -20.84 15.47 -32.56
CA LYS A 21 -21.23 15.12 -31.21
C LYS A 21 -20.48 13.83 -30.84
N THR A 22 -19.22 13.98 -30.47
CA THR A 22 -18.43 12.89 -29.88
C THR A 22 -19.09 12.53 -28.58
N THR A 23 -19.88 11.48 -28.60
CA THR A 23 -20.35 10.81 -27.39
C THR A 23 -19.12 10.17 -26.76
N ASN A 24 -18.47 10.94 -25.91
CA ASN A 24 -17.40 10.44 -25.05
C ASN A 24 -18.07 9.52 -24.04
N THR A 25 -18.25 8.24 -24.40
CA THR A 25 -18.49 7.18 -23.42
C THR A 25 -17.18 7.06 -22.66
N GLY A 26 -17.05 7.88 -21.61
CA GLY A 26 -15.96 7.79 -20.67
C GLY A 26 -16.02 6.44 -19.97
N ILE A 27 -15.35 5.44 -20.53
CA ILE A 27 -14.84 4.34 -19.75
C ILE A 27 -13.78 5.00 -18.87
N THR A 28 -14.19 5.42 -17.68
CA THR A 28 -13.26 5.77 -16.61
C THR A 28 -12.61 4.45 -16.21
N THR A 29 -11.58 4.05 -16.96
CA THR A 29 -10.56 3.17 -16.42
C THR A 29 -9.97 3.99 -15.29
N ALA A 30 -10.36 3.69 -14.05
CA ALA A 30 -9.68 4.21 -12.89
C ALA A 30 -8.22 3.80 -13.04
N ALA A 31 -7.39 4.72 -13.51
CA ALA A 31 -5.95 4.56 -13.43
C ALA A 31 -5.66 4.46 -11.92
N THR A 32 -5.44 3.26 -11.45
CA THR A 32 -5.02 3.00 -10.09
C THR A 32 -3.63 3.59 -9.98
N SER A 33 -3.52 4.76 -9.38
CA SER A 33 -2.24 5.40 -9.08
C SER A 33 -1.77 4.96 -7.70
N ASN A 34 -0.46 5.03 -7.45
CA ASN A 34 0.09 4.86 -6.11
C ASN A 34 -0.59 5.81 -5.12
N GLU A 35 -1.01 5.29 -3.98
CA GLU A 35 -1.63 6.05 -2.90
C GLU A 35 -0.65 6.26 -1.76
N PHE A 36 -0.54 7.47 -1.25
CA PHE A 36 0.43 7.87 -0.23
C PHE A 36 -0.27 8.18 1.09
N PHE A 37 0.29 7.68 2.19
CA PHE A 37 -0.24 7.85 3.55
C PHE A 37 0.88 8.21 4.52
N GLY A 38 0.62 9.11 5.47
CA GLY A 38 1.63 9.59 6.41
C GLY A 38 2.68 10.50 5.74
N GLU A 39 3.93 10.33 6.13
CA GLU A 39 5.05 11.06 5.55
C GLU A 39 5.25 10.68 4.07
N LYS A 40 5.66 11.64 3.25
CA LYS A 40 5.94 11.39 1.84
C LYS A 40 7.24 10.64 1.68
N ILE A 41 7.17 9.41 1.22
CA ILE A 41 8.32 8.53 1.03
C ILE A 41 8.54 8.20 -0.44
N SER A 42 9.77 7.79 -0.77
CA SER A 42 10.13 7.20 -2.07
C SER A 42 9.95 5.69 -2.04
N THR A 43 9.54 5.08 -3.14
CA THR A 43 9.46 3.62 -3.28
C THR A 43 10.80 2.96 -3.64
N ALA A 44 11.82 3.77 -3.96
CA ALA A 44 13.15 3.26 -4.29
C ALA A 44 13.86 2.69 -3.05
N ASP A 45 14.74 1.71 -3.29
CA ASP A 45 15.63 1.11 -2.28
C ASP A 45 14.92 0.43 -1.10
N ALA A 46 13.67 0.03 -1.28
CA ALA A 46 12.95 -0.75 -0.29
C ALA A 46 13.54 -2.17 -0.20
N LEU A 47 13.83 -2.61 1.02
CA LEU A 47 14.26 -3.97 1.28
C LEU A 47 13.08 -4.93 1.09
N THR A 48 13.35 -6.11 0.54
CA THR A 48 12.40 -7.20 0.69
C THR A 48 12.31 -7.64 2.14
N PHE A 49 11.24 -8.34 2.52
CA PHE A 49 11.09 -8.82 3.90
C PHE A 49 12.25 -9.74 4.31
N ASN A 50 12.74 -10.58 3.40
CA ASN A 50 13.89 -11.45 3.65
C ASN A 50 15.18 -10.65 3.87
N GLN A 51 15.40 -9.58 3.10
CA GLN A 51 16.55 -8.69 3.32
C GLN A 51 16.47 -7.96 4.67
N LEU A 52 15.27 -7.56 5.08
CA LEU A 52 15.04 -6.98 6.40
C LEU A 52 15.42 -7.98 7.49
N LEU A 53 14.93 -9.21 7.43
CA LEU A 53 15.24 -10.24 8.44
C LEU A 53 16.74 -10.47 8.58
N ASN A 54 17.47 -10.63 7.47
CA ASN A 54 18.92 -10.80 7.49
C ASN A 54 19.64 -9.63 8.15
N LYS A 55 19.13 -8.39 7.99
CA LYS A 55 19.70 -7.21 8.67
C LYS A 55 19.34 -7.18 10.15
N MET A 56 18.16 -7.66 10.51
CA MET A 56 17.69 -7.73 11.90
C MET A 56 18.36 -8.85 12.71
N ASP A 57 19.04 -9.80 12.07
CA ASP A 57 19.85 -10.81 12.79
C ASP A 57 21.01 -10.20 13.58
N GLN A 58 21.42 -8.99 13.23
CA GLN A 58 22.53 -8.28 13.87
C GLN A 58 22.12 -6.96 14.54
N ALA A 59 20.81 -6.69 14.63
CA ALA A 59 20.29 -5.43 15.17
C ALA A 59 18.95 -5.61 15.86
N ASP A 60 18.76 -5.01 17.01
CA ASP A 60 17.48 -4.99 17.74
C ASP A 60 16.45 -4.07 17.08
N SER A 61 16.92 -3.08 16.33
CA SER A 61 16.06 -2.19 15.55
C SER A 61 16.79 -1.57 14.36
N LEU A 62 16.03 -1.22 13.32
CA LEU A 62 16.56 -0.65 12.08
C LEU A 62 15.57 0.34 11.47
N GLU A 63 16.02 1.58 11.23
CA GLU A 63 15.29 2.52 10.39
C GLU A 63 15.51 2.14 8.92
N THR A 64 14.43 1.88 8.20
CA THR A 64 14.53 1.37 6.82
C THR A 64 13.23 1.51 6.05
N LYS A 65 13.28 1.17 4.77
CA LYS A 65 12.10 0.93 3.93
C LYS A 65 11.96 -0.56 3.64
N VAL A 66 10.72 -1.03 3.65
CA VAL A 66 10.41 -2.43 3.37
C VAL A 66 9.25 -2.51 2.38
N ILE A 67 9.32 -3.49 1.47
CA ILE A 67 8.22 -3.85 0.57
C ILE A 67 7.62 -5.20 1.00
N GLY A 68 6.30 -5.28 0.98
CA GLY A 68 5.54 -6.50 1.27
C GLY A 68 4.17 -6.49 0.63
N THR A 69 3.37 -7.49 0.95
CA THR A 69 1.96 -7.56 0.57
C THR A 69 1.10 -7.44 1.81
N VAL A 70 0.07 -6.62 1.77
CA VAL A 70 -0.89 -6.50 2.88
C VAL A 70 -1.69 -7.79 2.94
N GLU A 71 -1.57 -8.54 4.03
CA GLU A 71 -2.34 -9.75 4.29
C GLU A 71 -3.66 -9.42 4.98
N SER A 72 -3.58 -8.59 6.01
CA SER A 72 -4.76 -8.17 6.76
C SER A 72 -4.66 -6.71 7.21
N VAL A 73 -5.82 -6.08 7.42
CA VAL A 73 -5.95 -4.70 7.85
C VAL A 73 -6.95 -4.60 9.01
N CYS A 74 -6.70 -3.67 9.92
CA CYS A 74 -7.63 -3.34 11.01
C CYS A 74 -9.02 -3.00 10.45
N LYS A 75 -10.01 -3.87 10.62
CA LYS A 75 -11.37 -3.71 10.06
C LYS A 75 -12.16 -2.54 10.67
N LYS A 76 -11.73 -2.00 11.82
CA LYS A 76 -12.40 -0.83 12.42
C LYS A 76 -12.01 0.49 11.76
N LYS A 77 -10.71 0.70 11.54
CA LYS A 77 -10.19 2.02 11.10
C LYS A 77 -9.00 1.94 10.14
N GLY A 78 -8.44 0.76 9.85
CA GLY A 78 -7.21 0.67 9.08
C GLY A 78 -5.97 1.20 9.83
N CYS A 79 -5.94 1.10 11.16
CA CYS A 79 -4.89 1.69 12.02
C CYS A 79 -3.64 0.81 12.18
N TRP A 80 -3.68 -0.40 11.67
CA TRP A 80 -2.57 -1.34 11.57
C TRP A 80 -2.80 -2.29 10.39
N VAL A 81 -1.74 -2.91 9.93
CA VAL A 81 -1.77 -3.99 8.94
C VAL A 81 -0.82 -5.11 9.35
N ASN A 82 -1.09 -6.32 8.89
CA ASN A 82 -0.07 -7.35 8.75
C ASN A 82 0.41 -7.36 7.30
N ILE A 83 1.71 -7.42 7.11
CA ILE A 83 2.29 -7.70 5.82
C ILE A 83 2.88 -9.10 5.80
N VAL A 84 2.83 -9.72 4.65
CA VAL A 84 3.38 -11.05 4.40
C VAL A 84 4.49 -10.98 3.35
N SER A 85 5.53 -11.76 3.57
CA SER A 85 6.60 -12.00 2.60
C SER A 85 6.18 -13.09 1.60
N ASP A 86 6.93 -13.22 0.50
CA ASP A 86 6.67 -14.24 -0.51
C ASP A 86 6.81 -15.68 0.04
N ASP A 87 7.53 -15.87 1.16
CA ASP A 87 7.69 -17.17 1.87
C ASP A 87 6.73 -17.35 3.06
N GLY A 88 5.73 -16.48 3.21
CA GLY A 88 4.64 -16.60 4.19
C GLY A 88 4.96 -16.13 5.60
N ARG A 89 6.09 -15.44 5.83
CA ARG A 89 6.36 -14.82 7.13
C ARG A 89 5.59 -13.52 7.27
N GLU A 90 5.11 -13.25 8.47
CA GLU A 90 4.29 -12.09 8.77
C GLU A 90 5.05 -11.05 9.61
N MET A 91 4.68 -9.79 9.44
CA MET A 91 5.14 -8.69 10.27
C MET A 91 3.98 -7.75 10.59
N PHE A 92 3.78 -7.49 11.87
CA PHE A 92 2.78 -6.56 12.32
C PHE A 92 3.28 -5.11 12.19
N VAL A 93 2.47 -4.26 11.57
CA VAL A 93 2.79 -2.87 11.27
C VAL A 93 1.79 -1.94 11.95
N LYS A 94 2.29 -1.06 12.79
CA LYS A 94 1.53 0.09 13.31
C LYS A 94 1.95 1.37 12.59
N PHE A 95 1.07 2.34 12.58
CA PHE A 95 1.36 3.66 12.04
C PHE A 95 1.75 4.61 13.17
N LYS A 96 2.83 5.37 12.93
CA LYS A 96 3.41 6.29 13.91
C LYS A 96 2.35 7.24 14.45
N ASP A 97 2.24 7.28 15.77
CA ASP A 97 1.34 8.16 16.51
C ASP A 97 -0.15 8.05 16.11
N TYR A 98 -0.53 6.95 15.42
CA TYR A 98 -1.85 6.79 14.79
C TYR A 98 -2.21 7.97 13.86
N GLY A 99 -1.19 8.60 13.24
CA GLY A 99 -1.33 9.81 12.45
C GLY A 99 -2.01 9.62 11.10
N PHE A 100 -2.15 8.38 10.63
CA PHE A 100 -2.84 8.05 9.39
C PHE A 100 -3.38 6.62 9.42
N PHE A 101 -4.23 6.29 8.43
CA PHE A 101 -4.89 4.98 8.34
C PHE A 101 -4.88 4.52 6.88
N LEU A 102 -4.82 3.20 6.66
CA LEU A 102 -4.96 2.63 5.32
C LEU A 102 -6.43 2.30 5.00
N PRO A 103 -6.79 2.26 3.70
CA PRO A 103 -8.10 1.81 3.27
C PRO A 103 -8.41 0.39 3.75
N LEU A 104 -9.67 0.13 4.14
CA LEU A 104 -10.09 -1.18 4.65
C LEU A 104 -10.07 -2.29 3.58
N ASN A 105 -9.96 -1.92 2.32
CA ASN A 105 -9.90 -2.81 1.15
C ASN A 105 -8.50 -2.93 0.55
N CYS A 106 -7.44 -2.68 1.34
CA CYS A 106 -6.06 -2.74 0.86
C CYS A 106 -5.44 -4.15 0.92
N GLU A 107 -6.16 -5.15 1.40
CA GLU A 107 -5.69 -6.54 1.45
C GLU A 107 -5.34 -7.05 0.04
N GLY A 108 -4.23 -7.77 -0.06
CA GLY A 108 -3.66 -8.28 -1.32
C GLY A 108 -2.82 -7.27 -2.10
N ARG A 109 -2.85 -5.99 -1.74
CA ARG A 109 -2.05 -4.97 -2.42
C ARG A 109 -0.60 -4.99 -1.95
N LYS A 110 0.31 -4.68 -2.87
CA LYS A 110 1.71 -4.44 -2.52
C LYS A 110 1.87 -3.06 -1.88
N VAL A 111 2.74 -3.00 -0.88
CA VAL A 111 2.97 -1.79 -0.08
C VAL A 111 4.46 -1.57 0.13
N VAL A 112 4.89 -0.31 0.04
CA VAL A 112 6.21 0.14 0.51
C VAL A 112 6.00 0.99 1.74
N MET A 113 6.74 0.71 2.80
CA MET A 113 6.65 1.40 4.08
C MET A 113 8.03 1.88 4.51
N GLU A 114 8.12 3.08 5.04
CA GLU A 114 9.33 3.65 5.65
C GLU A 114 9.09 3.87 7.14
N GLY A 115 10.09 3.53 7.96
CA GLY A 115 10.00 3.65 9.39
C GLY A 115 10.97 2.71 10.11
N LYS A 116 10.62 2.30 11.31
CA LYS A 116 11.46 1.51 12.20
C LYS A 116 10.97 0.08 12.32
N ALA A 117 11.82 -0.89 11.93
CA ALA A 117 11.68 -2.28 12.31
C ALA A 117 12.28 -2.50 13.71
N PHE A 118 11.66 -3.34 14.53
CA PHE A 118 12.17 -3.67 15.86
C PHE A 118 11.65 -5.03 16.32
N ARG A 119 12.38 -5.68 17.22
CA ARG A 119 11.94 -6.90 17.89
C ARG A 119 11.18 -6.53 19.16
N GLU A 120 10.04 -7.14 19.36
CA GLU A 120 9.25 -7.03 20.58
C GLU A 120 9.12 -8.42 21.21
N VAL A 121 9.50 -8.52 22.46
CA VAL A 121 9.37 -9.76 23.25
C VAL A 121 8.15 -9.62 24.15
N THR A 122 7.13 -10.44 23.92
CA THR A 122 5.97 -10.53 24.81
C THR A 122 6.25 -11.60 25.86
N SER A 123 6.18 -11.23 27.14
CA SER A 123 6.44 -12.17 28.22
C SER A 123 5.39 -13.28 28.30
N VAL A 124 5.74 -14.40 28.92
CA VAL A 124 4.79 -15.51 29.17
C VAL A 124 3.54 -15.01 29.91
N ALA A 125 3.72 -14.16 30.92
CA ALA A 125 2.62 -13.62 31.70
C ALA A 125 1.67 -12.75 30.84
N ASP A 126 2.22 -11.90 29.97
CA ASP A 126 1.42 -11.08 29.06
C ASP A 126 0.70 -11.93 28.00
N LEU A 127 1.37 -12.96 27.46
CA LEU A 127 0.74 -13.88 26.52
C LEU A 127 -0.41 -14.66 27.16
N GLN A 128 -0.24 -15.12 28.40
CA GLN A 128 -1.27 -15.81 29.15
C GLN A 128 -2.46 -14.90 29.44
N HIS A 129 -2.19 -13.65 29.81
CA HIS A 129 -3.25 -12.65 30.02
C HIS A 129 -4.01 -12.32 28.73
N LEU A 130 -3.31 -12.13 27.61
CA LEU A 130 -3.94 -11.92 26.31
C LEU A 130 -4.80 -13.12 25.86
N ALA A 131 -4.34 -14.34 26.14
CA ALA A 131 -5.11 -15.55 25.84
C ALA A 131 -6.38 -15.64 26.71
N GLU A 132 -6.29 -15.30 28.01
CA GLU A 132 -7.43 -15.22 28.92
C GLU A 132 -8.46 -14.19 28.44
N ASP A 133 -8.02 -13.00 28.10
CA ASP A 133 -8.86 -11.93 27.52
C ASP A 133 -9.51 -12.35 26.20
N GLY A 134 -8.83 -13.19 25.43
CA GLY A 134 -9.34 -13.80 24.19
C GLY A 134 -10.32 -14.96 24.42
N GLY A 135 -10.53 -15.37 25.68
CA GLY A 135 -11.45 -16.46 26.04
C GLY A 135 -10.85 -17.86 25.88
N ALA A 136 -9.53 -17.99 25.86
CA ALA A 136 -8.87 -19.28 25.82
C ALA A 136 -9.14 -20.10 27.10
N SER A 137 -9.19 -21.43 26.99
CA SER A 137 -9.34 -22.32 28.12
C SER A 137 -8.11 -22.31 29.02
N LYS A 138 -8.26 -22.70 30.30
CA LYS A 138 -7.11 -22.82 31.22
C LYS A 138 -6.05 -23.79 30.74
N GLU A 139 -6.45 -24.83 30.00
CA GLU A 139 -5.53 -25.80 29.41
C GLU A 139 -4.72 -25.19 28.27
N GLU A 140 -5.32 -24.34 27.44
CA GLU A 140 -4.61 -23.61 26.40
C GLU A 140 -3.65 -22.58 26.99
N ILE A 141 -4.07 -21.83 27.98
CA ILE A 141 -3.26 -20.84 28.68
C ILE A 141 -2.04 -21.52 29.34
N SER A 142 -2.22 -22.67 29.97
CA SER A 142 -1.12 -23.40 30.62
C SER A 142 -0.04 -23.93 29.67
N LYS A 143 -0.35 -24.03 28.37
CA LYS A 143 0.62 -24.42 27.33
C LYS A 143 1.54 -23.28 26.90
N ILE A 144 1.20 -22.05 27.27
CA ILE A 144 2.03 -20.87 26.99
C ILE A 144 3.14 -20.83 28.05
N THR A 145 4.30 -21.35 27.71
CA THR A 145 5.45 -21.52 28.63
C THR A 145 6.70 -20.75 28.19
N GLU A 146 6.68 -20.18 26.98
CA GLU A 146 7.82 -19.45 26.43
C GLU A 146 7.40 -18.04 25.99
N PRO A 147 8.27 -17.04 26.12
CA PRO A 147 8.01 -15.70 25.58
C PRO A 147 7.96 -15.76 24.06
N LYS A 148 7.17 -14.88 23.45
CA LYS A 148 7.06 -14.76 22.01
C LYS A 148 7.83 -13.54 21.53
N GLU A 149 8.84 -13.76 20.70
CA GLU A 149 9.54 -12.69 20.01
C GLU A 149 8.91 -12.47 18.62
N GLU A 150 8.56 -11.23 18.31
CA GLU A 150 7.95 -10.85 17.05
C GLU A 150 8.69 -9.67 16.43
N LEU A 151 8.89 -9.74 15.11
CA LEU A 151 9.32 -8.58 14.35
C LEU A 151 8.14 -7.68 14.09
N LYS A 152 8.26 -6.41 14.51
CA LYS A 152 7.24 -5.38 14.31
C LYS A 152 7.80 -4.21 13.54
N PHE A 153 6.92 -3.41 12.96
CA PHE A 153 7.28 -2.22 12.21
C PHE A 153 6.41 -1.03 12.63
N MET A 154 7.06 0.10 12.87
CA MET A 154 6.39 1.38 13.10
C MET A 154 6.58 2.24 11.86
N ALA A 155 5.57 2.32 11.01
CA ALA A 155 5.65 3.08 9.76
C ALA A 155 5.36 4.57 9.98
N SER A 156 6.25 5.43 9.49
CA SER A 156 6.03 6.88 9.41
C SER A 156 5.37 7.28 8.08
N GLY A 157 5.62 6.53 7.01
CA GLY A 157 5.03 6.73 5.70
C GLY A 157 4.78 5.41 4.97
N VAL A 158 3.74 5.41 4.14
CA VAL A 158 3.29 4.23 3.38
C VAL A 158 2.88 4.63 1.97
N VAL A 159 3.26 3.80 1.01
CA VAL A 159 2.76 3.86 -0.38
C VAL A 159 2.08 2.54 -0.70
N LEU A 160 0.78 2.56 -0.94
CA LEU A 160 0.07 1.45 -1.59
C LEU A 160 0.34 1.51 -3.08
N LEU A 161 0.97 0.48 -3.61
CA LEU A 161 1.30 0.40 -5.02
C LEU A 161 0.05 0.10 -5.85
N GLU A 162 0.10 0.46 -7.13
CA GLU A 162 -0.96 0.12 -8.07
C GLU A 162 -1.25 -1.38 -8.07
N ASP A 163 -2.53 -1.74 -8.12
CA ASP A 163 -2.95 -3.10 -8.40
C ASP A 163 -2.69 -3.42 -9.88
N ASN A 164 -1.56 -4.02 -10.18
CA ASN A 164 -1.30 -4.63 -11.49
C ASN A 164 -2.10 -5.94 -11.62
N LYS A 165 -3.41 -5.89 -11.44
CA LYS A 165 -4.29 -7.01 -11.83
C LYS A 165 -4.37 -7.02 -13.35
N GLN A 166 -3.56 -7.89 -13.97
CA GLN A 166 -3.75 -8.34 -15.34
C GLN A 166 -4.92 -9.33 -15.39
#